data_c78dc9433976918d492baac40c929bc2
#
_entry.id   c78dc9433976918d492baac40c929bc2
#
_cell.length_a   1.000
_cell.length_b   1.000
_cell.length_c   1.000
_cell.angle_alpha   90.00
_cell.angle_beta   90.00
_cell.angle_gamma   90.00
#
_symmetry.space_group_name_H-M   'P 1'
#
loop_
_entity.id
_entity.type
_entity.pdbx_description
1 polymer ?
#
loop_
_entity_poly.entity_id
_entity_poly.type
_entity_poly.pdbx_seq_one_letter_code
_entity_poly.pdbx_strand_id
1 'polypeptide(L)'
;MAKIKIFTDSCSDLSTEVRKQYDIEYVHMGIVVDGEEKRADLDWVDYKPEEFYGWLKEGRHVKTTQVSVPEFMDNFRPALKEGYDIIYIACSSKLSGSVSTCETLVKPQLLEEFPDRKIYAIDSLNASASEGLIAIEAAKLRAAGKSVDQVANWVEENKLCFNFFATVDTLTYLKNAGRIKGAKAFFGNIMGVKPIFISDALGNNFVIKKAKGTKNSLEELINGLKEAYMQEKGAEVFIGQGLAQDRAETIKERLKAELNIEAKITWIGPIVGTTCGPGVIAVYCLGKEVTRFEGDGK
;
A
#
# COMPACT_ATOMS: atom_id res chain seq x y z
N MET A 1 8.52 15.87 -25.24
CA MET A 1 8.67 14.71 -24.34
C MET A 1 7.37 13.92 -24.37
N ALA A 2 7.42 12.59 -24.33
CA ALA A 2 6.22 11.78 -24.19
C ALA A 2 5.51 12.14 -22.87
N LYS A 3 4.18 12.10 -22.90
CA LYS A 3 3.37 12.28 -21.68
C LYS A 3 3.51 11.02 -20.81
N ILE A 4 3.44 11.16 -19.50
CA ILE A 4 3.54 10.04 -18.57
C ILE A 4 2.21 9.86 -17.83
N LYS A 5 1.69 8.64 -17.82
CA LYS A 5 0.55 8.25 -16.98
C LYS A 5 1.07 7.38 -15.84
N ILE A 6 0.66 7.70 -14.61
CA ILE A 6 1.04 6.94 -13.42
C ILE A 6 -0.16 6.16 -12.95
N PHE A 7 0.03 4.85 -12.80
CA PHE A 7 -0.94 3.91 -12.26
C PHE A 7 -0.43 3.30 -10.96
N THR A 8 -1.36 3.03 -10.06
CA THR A 8 -1.20 2.08 -8.95
C THR A 8 -2.19 0.94 -9.10
N ASP A 9 -2.38 0.14 -8.07
CA ASP A 9 -3.51 -0.79 -7.96
C ASP A 9 -4.36 -0.53 -6.70
N SER A 10 -5.40 -1.32 -6.51
CA SER A 10 -6.31 -1.16 -5.35
C SER A 10 -5.63 -1.32 -3.98
N CYS A 11 -4.35 -1.73 -3.96
CA CYS A 11 -3.59 -1.86 -2.71
C CYS A 11 -3.01 -0.54 -2.22
N SER A 12 -3.02 0.53 -3.04
CA SER A 12 -2.38 1.82 -2.70
C SER A 12 -3.11 2.63 -1.62
N ASP A 13 -4.37 2.33 -1.36
CA ASP A 13 -5.23 3.01 -0.38
C ASP A 13 -5.28 4.56 -0.53
N LEU A 14 -4.99 5.06 -1.74
CA LEU A 14 -5.08 6.48 -2.06
C LEU A 14 -6.54 6.91 -2.25
N SER A 15 -6.97 7.94 -1.52
CA SER A 15 -8.30 8.49 -1.69
C SER A 15 -8.48 9.15 -3.06
N THR A 16 -9.75 9.29 -3.49
CA THR A 16 -10.12 9.99 -4.73
C THR A 16 -9.51 11.38 -4.82
N GLU A 17 -9.52 12.14 -3.73
CA GLU A 17 -8.97 13.49 -3.67
C GLU A 17 -7.47 13.50 -3.94
N VAL A 18 -6.71 12.60 -3.30
CA VAL A 18 -5.27 12.47 -3.49
C VAL A 18 -4.95 12.04 -4.91
N ARG A 19 -5.65 11.04 -5.44
CA ARG A 19 -5.44 10.58 -6.82
C ARG A 19 -5.72 11.68 -7.84
N LYS A 20 -6.79 12.45 -7.67
CA LYS A 20 -7.11 13.61 -8.51
C LYS A 20 -6.08 14.72 -8.39
N GLN A 21 -5.62 15.03 -7.17
CA GLN A 21 -4.61 16.05 -6.92
C GLN A 21 -3.31 15.79 -7.69
N TYR A 22 -2.90 14.52 -7.75
CA TYR A 22 -1.64 14.11 -8.37
C TYR A 22 -1.81 13.47 -9.76
N ASP A 23 -3.03 13.43 -10.32
CA ASP A 23 -3.34 12.76 -11.58
C ASP A 23 -2.76 11.33 -11.62
N ILE A 24 -3.13 10.53 -10.63
CA ILE A 24 -2.77 9.13 -10.48
C ILE A 24 -4.02 8.28 -10.75
N GLU A 25 -3.91 7.33 -11.67
CA GLU A 25 -4.93 6.34 -11.95
C GLU A 25 -4.65 5.04 -11.16
N TYR A 26 -5.61 4.13 -11.10
CA TYR A 26 -5.38 2.81 -10.55
C TYR A 26 -6.12 1.73 -11.32
N VAL A 27 -5.55 0.53 -11.30
CA VAL A 27 -6.16 -0.68 -11.83
C VAL A 27 -6.78 -1.48 -10.69
N HIS A 28 -7.97 -2.02 -10.91
CA HIS A 28 -8.70 -2.72 -9.86
C HIS A 28 -8.16 -4.13 -9.63
N MET A 29 -7.84 -4.42 -8.39
CA MET A 29 -7.83 -5.77 -7.88
C MET A 29 -9.26 -6.22 -7.56
N GLY A 30 -9.46 -7.50 -7.27
CA GLY A 30 -10.78 -8.01 -6.92
C GLY A 30 -10.87 -8.48 -5.47
N ILE A 31 -12.09 -8.56 -4.97
CA ILE A 31 -12.45 -9.32 -3.78
C ILE A 31 -13.54 -10.32 -4.12
N VAL A 32 -13.53 -11.46 -3.44
CA VAL A 32 -14.59 -12.47 -3.53
C VAL A 32 -15.25 -12.57 -2.15
N VAL A 33 -16.51 -12.20 -2.06
CA VAL A 33 -17.29 -12.19 -0.81
C VAL A 33 -18.33 -13.29 -0.87
N ASP A 34 -18.17 -14.35 -0.07
CA ASP A 34 -19.05 -15.52 -0.07
C ASP A 34 -19.29 -16.16 -1.46
N GLY A 35 -18.29 -16.08 -2.34
CA GLY A 35 -18.34 -16.60 -3.70
C GLY A 35 -18.72 -15.57 -4.79
N GLU A 36 -19.18 -14.40 -4.42
CA GLU A 36 -19.41 -13.29 -5.35
C GLU A 36 -18.16 -12.46 -5.60
N GLU A 37 -17.79 -12.25 -6.86
CA GLU A 37 -16.72 -11.34 -7.25
C GLU A 37 -17.19 -9.89 -7.21
N LYS A 38 -16.37 -9.02 -6.60
CA LYS A 38 -16.56 -7.57 -6.54
C LYS A 38 -15.24 -6.87 -6.83
N ARG A 39 -15.31 -5.64 -7.32
CA ARG A 39 -14.12 -4.79 -7.44
C ARG A 39 -13.63 -4.36 -6.05
N ALA A 40 -12.34 -4.40 -5.85
CA ALA A 40 -11.71 -3.76 -4.71
C ALA A 40 -11.56 -2.27 -5.02
N ASP A 41 -12.65 -1.53 -4.84
CA ASP A 41 -12.78 -0.15 -5.27
C ASP A 41 -12.32 0.80 -4.15
N LEU A 42 -11.38 1.69 -4.47
CA LEU A 42 -10.88 2.72 -3.54
C LEU A 42 -11.85 3.91 -3.40
N ASP A 43 -12.81 4.05 -4.30
CA ASP A 43 -13.86 5.07 -4.26
C ASP A 43 -15.10 4.60 -3.50
N TRP A 44 -15.14 3.31 -3.11
CA TRP A 44 -16.21 2.70 -2.33
C TRP A 44 -17.60 2.87 -2.97
N VAL A 45 -17.68 2.72 -4.30
CA VAL A 45 -18.90 2.97 -5.09
C VAL A 45 -19.98 1.91 -4.79
N ASP A 46 -19.59 0.63 -4.77
CA ASP A 46 -20.55 -0.49 -4.63
C ASP A 46 -20.90 -0.83 -3.18
N TYR A 47 -20.09 -0.40 -2.22
CA TYR A 47 -20.26 -0.62 -0.78
C TYR A 47 -19.47 0.39 0.04
N LYS A 48 -19.88 0.67 1.27
CA LYS A 48 -19.18 1.61 2.16
C LYS A 48 -18.06 0.92 2.94
N PRO A 49 -17.03 1.67 3.41
CA PRO A 49 -15.98 1.09 4.25
C PRO A 49 -16.53 0.35 5.47
N GLU A 50 -17.50 0.94 6.17
CA GLU A 50 -18.10 0.35 7.37
C GLU A 50 -18.81 -0.97 7.06
N GLU A 51 -19.46 -1.07 5.90
CA GLU A 51 -20.14 -2.27 5.43
C GLU A 51 -19.12 -3.37 5.14
N PHE A 52 -18.06 -3.06 4.39
CA PHE A 52 -16.98 -4.00 4.09
C PHE A 52 -16.35 -4.56 5.37
N TYR A 53 -15.98 -3.69 6.31
CA TYR A 53 -15.42 -4.14 7.59
C TYR A 53 -16.45 -4.86 8.47
N GLY A 54 -17.75 -4.57 8.30
CA GLY A 54 -18.87 -5.31 8.89
C GLY A 54 -18.87 -6.77 8.45
N TRP A 55 -18.75 -7.03 7.14
CA TRP A 55 -18.65 -8.39 6.59
C TRP A 55 -17.52 -9.21 7.24
N LEU A 56 -16.35 -8.57 7.44
CA LEU A 56 -15.23 -9.22 8.09
C LEU A 56 -15.52 -9.53 9.57
N LYS A 57 -16.19 -8.62 10.31
CA LYS A 57 -16.59 -8.85 11.71
C LYS A 57 -17.63 -9.96 11.85
N GLU A 58 -18.53 -10.08 10.91
CA GLU A 58 -19.55 -11.12 10.82
C GLU A 58 -18.96 -12.48 10.44
N GLY A 59 -17.67 -12.52 10.08
CA GLY A 59 -16.98 -13.74 9.68
C GLY A 59 -17.30 -14.22 8.27
N ARG A 60 -17.81 -13.33 7.40
CA ARG A 60 -18.02 -13.65 5.99
C ARG A 60 -16.71 -14.02 5.32
N HIS A 61 -16.78 -14.90 4.34
CA HIS A 61 -15.60 -15.39 3.66
C HIS A 61 -15.18 -14.43 2.55
N VAL A 62 -14.18 -13.58 2.87
CA VAL A 62 -13.61 -12.61 1.94
C VAL A 62 -12.22 -13.03 1.51
N LYS A 63 -11.97 -13.09 0.20
CA LYS A 63 -10.66 -13.35 -0.42
C LYS A 63 -10.31 -12.23 -1.38
N THR A 64 -9.03 -12.04 -1.63
CA THR A 64 -8.54 -11.07 -2.61
C THR A 64 -8.06 -11.76 -3.89
N THR A 65 -8.16 -11.08 -5.03
CA THR A 65 -7.56 -11.48 -6.29
C THR A 65 -6.62 -10.38 -6.78
N GLN A 66 -5.57 -10.74 -7.49
CA GLN A 66 -4.66 -9.80 -8.14
C GLN A 66 -5.35 -9.06 -9.30
N VAL A 67 -4.72 -8.03 -9.85
CA VAL A 67 -5.18 -7.37 -11.08
C VAL A 67 -5.20 -8.37 -12.23
N SER A 68 -6.30 -8.44 -12.94
CA SER A 68 -6.46 -9.32 -14.10
C SER A 68 -5.83 -8.73 -15.37
N VAL A 69 -5.48 -9.61 -16.34
CA VAL A 69 -4.99 -9.15 -17.64
C VAL A 69 -5.98 -8.24 -18.35
N PRO A 70 -7.30 -8.55 -18.41
CA PRO A 70 -8.27 -7.63 -19.00
C PRO A 70 -8.28 -6.25 -18.35
N GLU A 71 -8.24 -6.18 -17.00
CA GLU A 71 -8.23 -4.91 -16.25
C GLU A 71 -7.01 -4.04 -16.65
N PHE A 72 -5.81 -4.63 -16.75
CA PHE A 72 -4.65 -3.91 -17.26
C PHE A 72 -4.84 -3.43 -18.71
N MET A 73 -5.32 -4.30 -19.59
CA MET A 73 -5.51 -3.98 -21.02
C MET A 73 -6.51 -2.84 -21.22
N ASP A 74 -7.61 -2.85 -20.46
CA ASP A 74 -8.67 -1.86 -20.55
C ASP A 74 -8.21 -0.47 -20.09
N ASN A 75 -7.23 -0.41 -19.17
CA ASN A 75 -6.69 0.85 -18.67
C ASN A 75 -5.43 1.32 -19.41
N PHE A 76 -4.50 0.42 -19.73
CA PHE A 76 -3.21 0.80 -20.30
C PHE A 76 -3.29 1.06 -21.80
N ARG A 77 -4.04 0.24 -22.54
CA ARG A 77 -4.14 0.39 -24.01
C ARG A 77 -4.68 1.77 -24.44
N PRO A 78 -5.74 2.34 -23.82
CA PRO A 78 -6.19 3.69 -24.12
C PRO A 78 -5.11 4.74 -23.85
N ALA A 79 -4.41 4.66 -22.71
CA ALA A 79 -3.35 5.60 -22.36
C ALA A 79 -2.20 5.57 -23.38
N LEU A 80 -1.74 4.37 -23.80
CA LEU A 80 -0.71 4.22 -24.81
C LEU A 80 -1.15 4.76 -26.17
N LYS A 81 -2.42 4.52 -26.56
CA LYS A 81 -3.02 5.04 -27.80
C LYS A 81 -3.08 6.56 -27.82
N GLU A 82 -3.27 7.22 -26.67
CA GLU A 82 -3.23 8.66 -26.50
C GLU A 82 -1.79 9.23 -26.43
N GLY A 83 -0.79 8.38 -26.54
CA GLY A 83 0.63 8.75 -26.61
C GLY A 83 1.32 8.87 -25.25
N TYR A 84 0.73 8.32 -24.17
CA TYR A 84 1.39 8.25 -22.89
C TYR A 84 2.37 7.09 -22.81
N ASP A 85 3.47 7.29 -22.10
CA ASP A 85 4.25 6.22 -21.48
C ASP A 85 3.67 5.91 -20.11
N ILE A 86 3.83 4.69 -19.62
CA ILE A 86 3.19 4.22 -18.38
C ILE A 86 4.25 3.90 -17.34
N ILE A 87 3.98 4.36 -16.10
CA ILE A 87 4.63 3.88 -14.88
C ILE A 87 3.52 3.28 -14.01
N TYR A 88 3.62 1.98 -13.76
CA TYR A 88 2.76 1.25 -12.84
C TYR A 88 3.53 0.94 -11.56
N ILE A 89 3.11 1.53 -10.45
CA ILE A 89 3.62 1.26 -9.11
C ILE A 89 2.72 0.17 -8.51
N ALA A 90 3.26 -1.03 -8.37
CA ALA A 90 2.51 -2.21 -7.98
C ALA A 90 2.65 -2.54 -6.50
N CYS A 91 1.62 -3.13 -5.90
CA CYS A 91 1.74 -3.84 -4.64
C CYS A 91 2.92 -4.82 -4.67
N SER A 92 3.62 -4.97 -3.55
CA SER A 92 4.78 -5.87 -3.42
C SER A 92 4.55 -7.25 -4.04
N SER A 93 5.52 -7.73 -4.82
CA SER A 93 5.53 -9.08 -5.40
C SER A 93 5.48 -10.20 -4.37
N LYS A 94 5.80 -9.91 -3.10
CA LYS A 94 5.68 -10.85 -1.98
C LYS A 94 4.26 -10.98 -1.46
N LEU A 95 3.38 -10.04 -1.81
CA LEU A 95 2.01 -9.96 -1.33
C LEU A 95 0.99 -10.24 -2.45
N SER A 96 1.29 -9.85 -3.70
CA SER A 96 0.42 -9.97 -4.87
C SER A 96 1.19 -10.39 -6.12
N GLY A 97 0.55 -11.08 -7.03
CA GLY A 97 1.08 -11.41 -8.35
C GLY A 97 0.91 -10.31 -9.40
N SER A 98 0.30 -9.15 -9.08
CA SER A 98 -0.08 -8.11 -10.06
C SER A 98 1.11 -7.61 -10.88
N VAL A 99 2.26 -7.31 -10.24
CA VAL A 99 3.45 -6.84 -10.95
C VAL A 99 3.98 -7.89 -11.94
N SER A 100 4.02 -9.15 -11.53
CA SER A 100 4.45 -10.25 -12.40
C SER A 100 3.52 -10.44 -13.59
N THR A 101 2.21 -10.36 -13.37
CA THR A 101 1.20 -10.41 -14.45
C THR A 101 1.39 -9.27 -15.44
N CYS A 102 1.61 -8.05 -14.96
CA CYS A 102 1.90 -6.90 -15.81
C CYS A 102 3.18 -7.12 -16.63
N GLU A 103 4.30 -7.49 -16.01
CA GLU A 103 5.60 -7.66 -16.67
C GLU A 103 5.62 -8.81 -17.67
N THR A 104 4.97 -9.94 -17.36
CA THR A 104 5.12 -11.15 -18.16
C THR A 104 4.01 -11.37 -19.20
N LEU A 105 2.80 -10.84 -18.94
CA LEU A 105 1.65 -11.08 -19.83
C LEU A 105 1.15 -9.83 -20.53
N VAL A 106 1.14 -8.67 -19.84
CA VAL A 106 0.51 -7.44 -20.36
C VAL A 106 1.50 -6.60 -21.16
N LYS A 107 2.63 -6.29 -20.57
CA LYS A 107 3.66 -5.41 -21.14
C LYS A 107 4.18 -5.91 -22.50
N PRO A 108 4.52 -7.21 -22.70
CA PRO A 108 4.96 -7.68 -24.02
C PRO A 108 3.91 -7.49 -25.11
N GLN A 109 2.63 -7.80 -24.82
CA GLN A 109 1.54 -7.64 -25.79
C GLN A 109 1.32 -6.16 -26.16
N LEU A 110 1.32 -5.27 -25.16
CA LEU A 110 1.10 -3.85 -25.40
C LEU A 110 2.28 -3.19 -26.11
N LEU A 111 3.52 -3.61 -25.86
CA LEU A 111 4.69 -3.08 -26.56
C LEU A 111 4.81 -3.61 -28.01
N GLU A 112 4.22 -4.76 -28.32
CA GLU A 112 4.04 -5.20 -29.73
C GLU A 112 3.05 -4.30 -30.48
N GLU A 113 1.93 -3.88 -29.82
CA GLU A 113 0.96 -2.94 -30.38
C GLU A 113 1.49 -1.48 -30.44
N PHE A 114 2.33 -1.08 -29.50
CA PHE A 114 2.84 0.29 -29.32
C PHE A 114 4.36 0.32 -29.14
N PRO A 115 5.15 -0.03 -30.18
CA PRO A 115 6.60 -0.22 -30.05
C PRO A 115 7.38 1.05 -29.67
N ASP A 116 6.80 2.24 -29.92
CA ASP A 116 7.42 3.54 -29.55
C ASP A 116 7.06 4.01 -28.12
N ARG A 117 6.31 3.20 -27.37
CA ARG A 117 5.91 3.53 -26.00
C ARG A 117 6.75 2.78 -24.99
N LYS A 118 6.73 3.27 -23.74
CA LYS A 118 7.41 2.64 -22.61
C LYS A 118 6.40 2.27 -21.52
N ILE A 119 6.60 1.11 -20.92
CA ILE A 119 5.84 0.62 -19.77
C ILE A 119 6.84 0.17 -18.71
N TYR A 120 6.81 0.80 -17.57
CA TYR A 120 7.54 0.40 -16.37
C TYR A 120 6.56 -0.16 -15.34
N ALA A 121 6.64 -1.47 -15.03
CA ALA A 121 5.92 -2.07 -13.92
C ALA A 121 6.90 -2.27 -12.77
N ILE A 122 6.75 -1.46 -11.73
CA ILE A 122 7.71 -1.38 -10.63
C ILE A 122 7.14 -2.07 -9.40
N ASP A 123 7.85 -3.07 -8.90
CA ASP A 123 7.59 -3.66 -7.59
C ASP A 123 7.91 -2.65 -6.50
N SER A 124 6.88 -2.13 -5.83
CA SER A 124 7.06 -1.12 -4.77
C SER A 124 7.76 -1.67 -3.53
N LEU A 125 7.80 -2.99 -3.35
CA LEU A 125 8.16 -3.68 -2.11
C LEU A 125 7.33 -3.21 -0.91
N ASN A 126 6.18 -2.64 -1.17
CA ASN A 126 5.27 -2.03 -0.21
C ASN A 126 3.81 -2.37 -0.50
N ALA A 127 2.93 -1.87 0.35
CA ALA A 127 1.48 -1.94 0.21
C ALA A 127 0.83 -0.75 0.91
N SER A 128 -0.48 -0.57 0.71
CA SER A 128 -1.26 0.48 1.33
C SER A 128 -0.72 1.88 0.99
N ALA A 129 -0.89 2.86 1.85
CA ALA A 129 -0.45 4.22 1.57
C ALA A 129 1.07 4.38 1.40
N SER A 130 1.90 3.37 1.71
CA SER A 130 3.33 3.38 1.38
C SER A 130 3.57 3.21 -0.12
N GLU A 131 2.84 2.30 -0.77
CA GLU A 131 2.79 2.20 -2.24
C GLU A 131 2.23 3.49 -2.85
N GLY A 132 1.16 4.02 -2.26
CA GLY A 132 0.56 5.30 -2.66
C GLY A 132 1.54 6.48 -2.57
N LEU A 133 2.36 6.57 -1.52
CA LEU A 133 3.39 7.59 -1.37
C LEU A 133 4.45 7.52 -2.49
N ILE A 134 4.85 6.32 -2.91
CA ILE A 134 5.77 6.13 -4.05
C ILE A 134 5.14 6.72 -5.32
N ALA A 135 3.85 6.45 -5.56
CA ALA A 135 3.15 6.99 -6.72
C ALA A 135 3.00 8.52 -6.65
N ILE A 136 2.78 9.10 -5.47
CA ILE A 136 2.76 10.56 -5.27
C ILE A 136 4.12 11.18 -5.62
N GLU A 137 5.22 10.61 -5.14
CA GLU A 137 6.56 11.14 -5.46
C GLU A 137 6.89 10.99 -6.95
N ALA A 138 6.52 9.87 -7.58
CA ALA A 138 6.60 9.70 -9.03
C ALA A 138 5.80 10.78 -9.79
N ALA A 139 4.59 11.11 -9.32
CA ALA A 139 3.76 12.16 -9.91
C ALA A 139 4.37 13.56 -9.75
N LYS A 140 4.99 13.85 -8.60
CA LYS A 140 5.73 15.11 -8.38
C LYS A 140 6.93 15.24 -9.34
N LEU A 141 7.68 14.16 -9.56
CA LEU A 141 8.78 14.15 -10.52
C LEU A 141 8.30 14.36 -11.96
N ARG A 142 7.19 13.72 -12.35
CA ARG A 142 6.51 13.96 -13.62
C ARG A 142 6.13 15.43 -13.77
N ALA A 143 5.51 16.02 -12.75
CA ALA A 143 5.12 17.44 -12.75
C ALA A 143 6.34 18.38 -12.84
N ALA A 144 7.50 17.96 -12.30
CA ALA A 144 8.78 18.65 -12.43
C ALA A 144 9.46 18.46 -13.82
N GLY A 145 8.78 17.83 -14.79
CA GLY A 145 9.26 17.65 -16.17
C GLY A 145 10.30 16.54 -16.35
N LYS A 146 10.43 15.62 -15.42
CA LYS A 146 11.32 14.46 -15.58
C LYS A 146 10.79 13.51 -16.67
N SER A 147 11.70 12.87 -17.40
CA SER A 147 11.34 11.82 -18.38
C SER A 147 10.83 10.56 -17.68
N VAL A 148 10.13 9.69 -18.42
CA VAL A 148 9.64 8.41 -17.89
C VAL A 148 10.77 7.56 -17.30
N ASP A 149 11.93 7.52 -17.97
CA ASP A 149 13.11 6.79 -17.50
C ASP A 149 13.67 7.39 -16.18
N GLN A 150 13.71 8.71 -16.09
CA GLN A 150 14.18 9.39 -14.87
C GLN A 150 13.25 9.14 -13.68
N VAL A 151 11.94 9.14 -13.92
CA VAL A 151 10.96 8.85 -12.86
C VAL A 151 11.07 7.40 -12.43
N ALA A 152 11.09 6.45 -13.38
CA ALA A 152 11.19 5.02 -13.10
C ALA A 152 12.49 4.69 -12.33
N ASN A 153 13.64 5.21 -12.78
CA ASN A 153 14.92 5.00 -12.11
C ASN A 153 14.91 5.56 -10.69
N TRP A 154 14.38 6.78 -10.50
CA TRP A 154 14.27 7.36 -9.17
C TRP A 154 13.44 6.49 -8.22
N VAL A 155 12.31 5.95 -8.70
CA VAL A 155 11.46 5.06 -7.90
C VAL A 155 12.23 3.79 -7.52
N GLU A 156 12.92 3.15 -8.47
CA GLU A 156 13.72 1.95 -8.20
C GLU A 156 14.82 2.19 -7.16
N GLU A 157 15.49 3.35 -7.23
CA GLU A 157 16.57 3.72 -6.31
C GLU A 157 16.07 4.10 -4.90
N ASN A 158 14.81 4.58 -4.77
CA ASN A 158 14.29 5.13 -3.53
C ASN A 158 13.15 4.32 -2.88
N LYS A 159 12.62 3.27 -3.51
CA LYS A 159 11.45 2.52 -3.01
C LYS A 159 11.63 1.93 -1.61
N LEU A 160 12.85 1.62 -1.20
CA LEU A 160 13.15 1.17 0.17
C LEU A 160 13.13 2.30 1.21
N CYS A 161 13.06 3.57 0.78
CA CYS A 161 12.91 4.69 1.71
C CYS A 161 11.46 4.94 2.16
N PHE A 162 10.49 4.20 1.62
CA PHE A 162 9.09 4.33 2.01
C PHE A 162 8.75 3.35 3.11
N ASN A 163 8.45 3.88 4.28
CA ASN A 163 8.29 3.13 5.51
C ASN A 163 6.83 3.06 5.93
N PHE A 164 6.42 1.94 6.52
CA PHE A 164 5.23 1.89 7.35
C PHE A 164 5.48 1.15 8.66
N PHE A 165 4.71 1.50 9.67
CA PHE A 165 4.60 0.80 10.95
C PHE A 165 3.14 0.53 11.19
N ALA A 166 2.76 -0.73 11.37
CA ALA A 166 1.37 -1.14 11.49
C ALA A 166 1.13 -2.07 12.67
N THR A 167 -0.12 -2.07 13.14
CA THR A 167 -0.62 -3.03 14.12
C THR A 167 -2.04 -3.45 13.77
N VAL A 168 -2.45 -4.62 14.28
CA VAL A 168 -3.78 -5.19 14.12
C VAL A 168 -4.33 -5.64 15.46
N ASP A 169 -5.65 -5.74 15.57
CA ASP A 169 -6.30 -6.25 16.77
C ASP A 169 -6.12 -7.77 16.94
N THR A 170 -6.01 -8.49 15.82
CA THR A 170 -5.79 -9.93 15.79
C THR A 170 -4.93 -10.35 14.60
N LEU A 171 -4.09 -11.35 14.77
CA LEU A 171 -3.30 -11.97 13.70
C LEU A 171 -4.11 -12.94 12.81
N THR A 172 -5.38 -13.17 13.13
CA THR A 172 -6.21 -14.17 12.44
C THR A 172 -6.30 -13.90 10.95
N TYR A 173 -6.59 -12.66 10.56
CA TYR A 173 -6.71 -12.26 9.16
C TYR A 173 -5.37 -12.41 8.40
N LEU A 174 -4.30 -11.86 8.94
CA LEU A 174 -2.94 -11.97 8.37
C LEU A 174 -2.48 -13.42 8.22
N LYS A 175 -2.79 -14.27 9.22
CA LYS A 175 -2.51 -15.71 9.16
C LYS A 175 -3.28 -16.39 8.04
N ASN A 176 -4.59 -16.14 7.96
CA ASN A 176 -5.47 -16.75 6.96
C ASN A 176 -5.09 -16.30 5.54
N ALA A 177 -4.70 -15.05 5.37
CA ALA A 177 -4.20 -14.51 4.12
C ALA A 177 -2.81 -15.07 3.73
N GLY A 178 -2.00 -15.54 4.68
CA GLY A 178 -0.64 -16.02 4.44
C GLY A 178 0.35 -14.92 4.03
N ARG A 179 0.06 -13.63 4.32
CA ARG A 179 0.85 -12.47 3.92
C ARG A 179 1.61 -11.83 5.07
N ILE A 180 2.08 -12.64 6.03
CA ILE A 180 2.92 -12.16 7.12
C ILE A 180 4.04 -13.14 7.44
N LYS A 181 5.25 -12.62 7.63
CA LYS A 181 6.45 -13.35 8.03
C LYS A 181 6.74 -13.10 9.52
N GLY A 182 7.54 -13.98 10.13
CA GLY A 182 7.93 -13.83 11.54
C GLY A 182 6.81 -14.14 12.55
N ALA A 183 5.58 -14.39 12.08
CA ALA A 183 4.42 -14.55 12.95
C ALA A 183 4.43 -15.82 13.82
N LYS A 184 5.21 -16.85 13.47
CA LYS A 184 5.27 -18.12 14.25
C LYS A 184 5.62 -17.90 15.72
N ALA A 185 6.52 -16.98 16.02
CA ALA A 185 6.91 -16.61 17.37
C ALA A 185 5.81 -15.85 18.16
N PHE A 186 4.71 -15.47 17.47
CA PHE A 186 3.59 -14.70 18.03
C PHE A 186 2.36 -15.57 18.27
N PHE A 187 2.35 -16.83 17.81
CA PHE A 187 1.25 -17.79 17.98
C PHE A 187 1.21 -18.45 19.37
N GLY A 188 1.50 -17.70 20.43
CA GLY A 188 1.14 -18.09 21.78
C GLY A 188 -0.03 -17.21 22.24
N ASN A 189 -1.07 -17.79 22.83
CA ASN A 189 -2.27 -17.10 23.34
C ASN A 189 -1.94 -16.13 24.50
N ILE A 190 -1.18 -15.09 24.24
CA ILE A 190 -0.99 -13.99 25.20
C ILE A 190 -2.06 -12.96 24.90
N MET A 191 -3.12 -12.99 25.69
CA MET A 191 -4.25 -12.07 25.57
C MET A 191 -3.77 -10.60 25.66
N GLY A 192 -4.22 -9.76 24.74
CA GLY A 192 -3.90 -8.32 24.74
C GLY A 192 -2.53 -7.94 24.17
N VAL A 193 -1.78 -8.88 23.56
CA VAL A 193 -0.54 -8.56 22.85
C VAL A 193 -0.83 -8.29 21.38
N LYS A 194 -0.36 -7.16 20.87
CA LYS A 194 -0.51 -6.70 19.49
C LYS A 194 0.84 -6.77 18.75
N PRO A 195 0.88 -7.28 17.50
CA PRO A 195 2.10 -7.27 16.69
C PRO A 195 2.36 -5.85 16.18
N ILE A 196 3.64 -5.48 16.09
CA ILE A 196 4.09 -4.35 15.28
C ILE A 196 4.82 -4.93 14.08
N PHE A 197 4.42 -4.54 12.88
CA PHE A 197 5.00 -5.06 11.65
C PHE A 197 5.27 -3.94 10.64
N ILE A 198 6.19 -4.21 9.72
CA ILE A 198 6.67 -3.31 8.67
C ILE A 198 6.66 -4.05 7.32
N SER A 199 6.90 -3.34 6.21
CA SER A 199 7.49 -3.98 5.04
C SER A 199 8.98 -4.20 5.29
N ASP A 200 9.48 -5.41 5.08
CA ASP A 200 10.91 -5.66 5.13
C ASP A 200 11.59 -5.25 3.81
N ALA A 201 12.92 -5.28 3.74
CA ALA A 201 13.69 -4.92 2.55
C ALA A 201 13.41 -5.81 1.33
N LEU A 202 12.70 -6.92 1.51
CA LEU A 202 12.27 -7.83 0.44
C LEU A 202 10.80 -7.66 0.06
N GLY A 203 10.06 -6.76 0.73
CA GLY A 203 8.65 -6.50 0.49
C GLY A 203 7.68 -7.44 1.22
N ASN A 204 8.12 -8.19 2.24
CA ASN A 204 7.22 -8.97 3.07
C ASN A 204 6.66 -8.13 4.22
N ASN A 205 5.41 -8.36 4.63
CA ASN A 205 4.96 -7.93 5.94
C ASN A 205 5.70 -8.73 7.01
N PHE A 206 6.52 -8.08 7.80
CA PHE A 206 7.42 -8.72 8.78
C PHE A 206 7.18 -8.16 10.18
N VAL A 207 6.92 -9.07 11.15
CA VAL A 207 6.68 -8.68 12.55
C VAL A 207 8.01 -8.40 13.25
N ILE A 208 8.17 -7.17 13.74
CA ILE A 208 9.41 -6.71 14.38
C ILE A 208 9.31 -6.62 15.90
N LYS A 209 8.10 -6.50 16.47
CA LYS A 209 7.93 -6.25 17.92
C LYS A 209 6.56 -6.70 18.43
N LYS A 210 6.45 -6.88 19.73
CA LYS A 210 5.21 -7.10 20.49
C LYS A 210 4.92 -5.89 21.37
N ALA A 211 3.68 -5.41 21.36
CA ALA A 211 3.20 -4.38 22.27
C ALA A 211 2.04 -4.90 23.13
N LYS A 212 2.02 -4.58 24.41
CA LYS A 212 0.93 -4.96 25.32
C LYS A 212 -0.14 -3.87 25.34
N GLY A 213 -1.31 -4.20 24.81
CA GLY A 213 -2.47 -3.30 24.76
C GLY A 213 -2.40 -2.23 23.67
N THR A 214 -3.53 -1.56 23.45
CA THR A 214 -3.67 -0.56 22.38
C THR A 214 -2.77 0.65 22.57
N LYS A 215 -2.71 1.22 23.79
CA LYS A 215 -1.89 2.41 24.06
C LYS A 215 -0.42 2.19 23.68
N ASN A 216 0.18 1.09 24.11
CA ASN A 216 1.57 0.81 23.82
C ASN A 216 1.79 0.49 22.33
N SER A 217 0.81 -0.14 21.63
CA SER A 217 0.94 -0.37 20.22
C SER A 217 0.93 0.93 19.42
N LEU A 218 0.08 1.91 19.75
CA LEU A 218 0.12 3.23 19.10
C LEU A 218 1.43 3.97 19.39
N GLU A 219 1.97 3.86 20.60
CA GLU A 219 3.29 4.42 20.95
C GLU A 219 4.39 3.86 20.05
N GLU A 220 4.40 2.55 19.82
CA GLU A 220 5.38 1.90 18.95
C GLU A 220 5.27 2.37 17.48
N LEU A 221 4.05 2.60 16.96
CA LEU A 221 3.87 3.14 15.61
C LEU A 221 4.45 4.56 15.50
N ILE A 222 4.17 5.42 16.50
CA ILE A 222 4.67 6.80 16.54
C ILE A 222 6.20 6.80 16.68
N ASN A 223 6.76 5.96 17.54
CA ASN A 223 8.21 5.86 17.70
C ASN A 223 8.91 5.35 16.45
N GLY A 224 8.33 4.33 15.79
CA GLY A 224 8.84 3.85 14.50
C GLY A 224 8.86 4.95 13.44
N LEU A 225 7.77 5.72 13.33
CA LEU A 225 7.71 6.86 12.42
C LEU A 225 8.76 7.92 12.78
N LYS A 226 8.93 8.29 14.05
CA LYS A 226 9.94 9.26 14.51
C LYS A 226 11.35 8.84 14.16
N GLU A 227 11.67 7.55 14.27
CA GLU A 227 13.00 7.01 13.96
C GLU A 227 13.28 6.99 12.46
N ALA A 228 12.26 6.75 11.63
CA ALA A 228 12.38 6.61 10.18
C ALA A 228 12.25 7.94 9.43
N TYR A 229 11.33 8.82 9.85
CA TYR A 229 10.94 10.01 9.11
C TYR A 229 12.08 10.99 8.89
N MET A 230 12.18 11.50 7.66
CA MET A 230 13.16 12.52 7.24
C MET A 230 12.40 13.77 6.77
N GLN A 231 12.28 14.74 7.66
CA GLN A 231 11.51 15.97 7.45
C GLN A 231 12.00 16.78 6.23
N GLU A 232 13.30 16.78 5.98
CA GLU A 232 13.92 17.47 4.84
C GLU A 232 13.48 16.95 3.48
N LYS A 233 12.90 15.74 3.41
CA LYS A 233 12.34 15.19 2.18
C LYS A 233 10.95 15.75 1.84
N GLY A 234 10.28 16.42 2.79
CA GLY A 234 9.03 17.14 2.56
C GLY A 234 7.85 16.30 2.04
N ALA A 235 7.92 14.97 2.24
CA ALA A 235 6.86 14.08 1.78
C ALA A 235 5.66 14.08 2.72
N GLU A 236 4.50 13.71 2.17
CA GLU A 236 3.29 13.54 2.96
C GLU A 236 3.41 12.39 3.95
N VAL A 237 2.69 12.49 5.06
CA VAL A 237 2.56 11.41 6.06
C VAL A 237 1.10 10.98 6.09
N PHE A 238 0.87 9.67 6.01
CA PHE A 238 -0.46 9.09 6.09
C PHE A 238 -0.65 8.26 7.35
N ILE A 239 -1.91 8.20 7.79
CA ILE A 239 -2.40 7.29 8.83
C ILE A 239 -3.52 6.48 8.20
N GLY A 240 -3.29 5.19 7.98
CA GLY A 240 -4.31 4.28 7.46
C GLY A 240 -5.06 3.61 8.60
N GLN A 241 -6.38 3.50 8.46
CA GLN A 241 -7.23 2.88 9.48
C GLN A 241 -8.33 2.00 8.87
N GLY A 242 -8.71 0.93 9.60
CA GLY A 242 -9.85 0.07 9.28
C GLY A 242 -10.74 -0.09 10.50
N LEU A 243 -11.79 0.75 10.63
CA LEU A 243 -12.65 0.90 11.82
C LEU A 243 -11.86 1.26 13.10
N ALA A 244 -10.86 2.12 12.98
CA ALA A 244 -10.00 2.57 14.08
C ALA A 244 -9.83 4.10 14.09
N GLN A 245 -10.88 4.86 13.71
CA GLN A 245 -10.83 6.32 13.53
C GLN A 245 -10.32 7.04 14.79
N ASP A 246 -10.80 6.71 16.00
CA ASP A 246 -10.36 7.33 17.24
C ASP A 246 -8.85 7.17 17.48
N ARG A 247 -8.31 6.00 17.11
CA ARG A 247 -6.87 5.72 17.20
C ARG A 247 -6.09 6.54 16.16
N ALA A 248 -6.64 6.69 14.95
CA ALA A 248 -6.02 7.49 13.90
C ALA A 248 -5.96 8.98 14.30
N GLU A 249 -7.04 9.52 14.85
CA GLU A 249 -7.05 10.90 15.38
C GLU A 249 -6.05 11.08 16.51
N THR A 250 -5.97 10.14 17.46
CA THR A 250 -4.98 10.16 18.54
C THR A 250 -3.54 10.23 18.00
N ILE A 251 -3.23 9.42 16.96
CA ILE A 251 -1.90 9.46 16.33
C ILE A 251 -1.68 10.80 15.64
N LYS A 252 -2.67 11.29 14.88
CA LYS A 252 -2.60 12.56 14.15
C LYS A 252 -2.31 13.75 15.06
N GLU A 253 -3.05 13.87 16.19
CA GLU A 253 -2.85 14.90 17.19
C GLU A 253 -1.45 14.84 17.77
N ARG A 254 -0.96 13.65 18.10
CA ARG A 254 0.38 13.46 18.64
C ARG A 254 1.49 13.79 17.63
N LEU A 255 1.34 13.37 16.37
CA LEU A 255 2.30 13.73 15.31
C LEU A 255 2.36 15.25 15.10
N LYS A 256 1.19 15.92 15.17
CA LYS A 256 1.14 17.39 15.12
C LYS A 256 1.83 18.04 16.31
N ALA A 257 1.52 17.59 17.53
CA ALA A 257 2.05 18.18 18.76
C ALA A 257 3.57 17.93 18.95
N GLU A 258 4.03 16.72 18.62
CA GLU A 258 5.38 16.28 18.94
C GLU A 258 6.39 16.53 17.80
N LEU A 259 5.93 16.54 16.53
CA LEU A 259 6.79 16.63 15.34
C LEU A 259 6.39 17.75 14.37
N ASN A 260 5.30 18.47 14.65
CA ASN A 260 4.68 19.43 13.73
C ASN A 260 4.33 18.85 12.34
N ILE A 261 3.94 17.56 12.31
CA ILE A 261 3.55 16.85 11.09
C ILE A 261 2.02 16.94 10.91
N GLU A 262 1.58 17.40 9.73
CA GLU A 262 0.17 17.35 9.30
C GLU A 262 -0.09 16.03 8.57
N ALA A 263 -0.44 14.98 9.33
CA ALA A 263 -0.73 13.67 8.75
C ALA A 263 -2.17 13.63 8.18
N LYS A 264 -2.33 12.93 7.05
CA LYS A 264 -3.63 12.66 6.42
C LYS A 264 -4.15 11.29 6.86
N ILE A 265 -5.41 11.23 7.28
CA ILE A 265 -6.06 9.95 7.60
C ILE A 265 -6.71 9.40 6.32
N THR A 266 -6.50 8.12 6.04
CA THR A 266 -7.13 7.40 4.93
C THR A 266 -7.74 6.08 5.40
N TRP A 267 -8.76 5.60 4.69
CA TRP A 267 -9.24 4.24 4.85
C TRP A 267 -8.21 3.25 4.31
N ILE A 268 -7.97 2.17 5.04
CA ILE A 268 -7.33 0.99 4.47
C ILE A 268 -8.36 0.27 3.61
N GLY A 269 -8.06 0.14 2.33
CA GLY A 269 -8.95 -0.35 1.29
C GLY A 269 -9.24 -1.85 1.38
N PRO A 270 -10.09 -2.37 0.47
CA PRO A 270 -10.59 -3.74 0.58
C PRO A 270 -9.50 -4.82 0.50
N ILE A 271 -8.42 -4.58 -0.23
CA ILE A 271 -7.33 -5.56 -0.39
C ILE A 271 -6.55 -5.72 0.91
N VAL A 272 -6.03 -4.62 1.44
CA VAL A 272 -5.26 -4.63 2.68
C VAL A 272 -6.18 -4.91 3.87
N GLY A 273 -7.40 -4.38 3.85
CA GLY A 273 -8.43 -4.63 4.88
C GLY A 273 -8.80 -6.11 5.01
N THR A 274 -8.95 -6.84 3.91
CA THR A 274 -9.17 -8.31 3.93
C THR A 274 -8.00 -9.04 4.60
N THR A 275 -6.78 -8.57 4.36
CA THR A 275 -5.56 -9.19 4.90
C THR A 275 -5.33 -8.85 6.37
N CYS A 276 -5.64 -7.63 6.80
CA CYS A 276 -5.35 -7.12 8.15
C CYS A 276 -6.54 -7.19 9.11
N GLY A 277 -7.75 -7.12 8.59
CA GLY A 277 -9.00 -7.14 9.36
C GLY A 277 -9.35 -5.83 10.05
N PRO A 278 -10.53 -5.78 10.68
CA PRO A 278 -10.99 -4.62 11.47
C PRO A 278 -10.03 -4.30 12.62
N GLY A 279 -9.88 -3.01 12.91
CA GLY A 279 -8.97 -2.50 13.93
C GLY A 279 -7.51 -2.35 13.46
N VAL A 280 -7.23 -2.60 12.18
CA VAL A 280 -5.93 -2.28 11.60
C VAL A 280 -5.67 -0.78 11.65
N ILE A 281 -4.44 -0.41 12.00
CA ILE A 281 -3.95 0.96 11.97
C ILE A 281 -2.47 0.98 11.60
N ALA A 282 -2.07 1.94 10.79
CA ALA A 282 -0.71 2.09 10.31
C ALA A 282 -0.34 3.55 10.12
N VAL A 283 0.95 3.85 10.20
CA VAL A 283 1.54 5.15 9.85
C VAL A 283 2.54 4.97 8.72
N TYR A 284 2.56 5.90 7.76
CA TYR A 284 3.34 5.80 6.53
C TYR A 284 4.14 7.08 6.31
N CYS A 285 5.41 6.95 5.94
CA CYS A 285 6.27 8.09 5.64
C CYS A 285 7.37 7.77 4.63
N LEU A 286 7.88 8.78 3.96
CA LEU A 286 9.18 8.75 3.29
C LEU A 286 10.25 9.04 4.35
N GLY A 287 11.24 8.18 4.45
CA GLY A 287 12.21 8.24 5.52
C GLY A 287 13.54 7.58 5.18
N LYS A 288 14.17 6.99 6.19
CA LYS A 288 15.39 6.21 6.06
C LYS A 288 15.13 4.92 5.28
N GLU A 289 16.16 4.42 4.65
CA GLU A 289 16.12 3.16 3.92
C GLU A 289 15.80 1.98 4.86
N VAL A 290 14.86 1.14 4.46
CA VAL A 290 14.52 -0.11 5.16
C VAL A 290 15.58 -1.15 4.81
N THR A 291 16.35 -1.56 5.80
CA THR A 291 17.41 -2.57 5.67
C THR A 291 17.06 -3.90 6.32
N ARG A 292 16.02 -3.95 7.17
CA ARG A 292 15.60 -5.17 7.88
C ARG A 292 14.94 -6.18 6.95
N PHE A 293 15.24 -7.46 7.15
CA PHE A 293 14.57 -8.59 6.48
C PHE A 293 14.49 -9.82 7.43
N GLU A 294 13.69 -10.83 7.05
CA GLU A 294 13.57 -12.06 7.83
C GLU A 294 14.94 -12.75 7.96
N GLY A 295 15.49 -12.77 9.16
CA GLY A 295 16.85 -13.30 9.47
C GLY A 295 17.72 -12.32 10.24
N ASP A 296 17.40 -11.04 10.25
CA ASP A 296 18.07 -10.01 11.05
C ASP A 296 17.66 -10.09 12.53
N GLY A 297 18.05 -11.08 13.23
CA GLY A 297 17.64 -11.20 14.64
C GLY A 297 17.92 -12.57 15.25
N LYS A 298 18.95 -13.24 14.75
CA LYS A 298 19.52 -14.41 15.43
C LYS A 298 20.71 -14.02 16.27
#